data_ad921f2e74ed85b701d2985563c8a48f
#
_entry.id   ad921f2e74ed85b701d2985563c8a48f
#
_cell.length_a   1.000
_cell.length_b   1.000
_cell.length_c   1.000
_cell.angle_alpha   90.00
_cell.angle_beta   90.00
_cell.angle_gamma   90.00
#
_symmetry.space_group_name_H-M   'P 1'
#
loop_
_entity.id
_entity.type
_entity.pdbx_description
1 polymer ?
#
loop_
_entity_poly.entity_id
_entity_poly.type
_entity_poly.pdbx_seq_one_letter_code
_entity_poly.pdbx_strand_id
1 'polypeptide(L)'
;EISACLVGSEMCIRDRIYTFNEIMEQIDLYKYFAEKGSKTGRPRFDSVKLLKIILFAFMENGYASVRNIEKLCKTDIRFIWLLDGLKAPSYSTVSNFMNEILIDSIEDIFNDINSYIFQKDSVDLKHVYIDGTKLEANANKYTWVWKKACRTSRERVYMYLTQLIQDINETDLFFHNFKLGVRKEYTIEYVEFVLEQYQKITEIDTSSFVYGSGKRKTIEQKHYEKLADYLDRLKKYALRIKICGDERNSYSKTDNDATFMRIKRDYMGNDQLLPAYNVQLGICDEYIAVMDMKQYASDMECFVPLMEKFNNTYGFYPRYPVADAGYGSYNNYLFCEQKGMEKYMKFTMFKKETTDKKYRENEFRAVNFKRDADGNLICPNGRKFQYLYDRAVRGNKYGRTEEFYQCEDCSNCAYADKCKKGTGNRTIRMNEELTHIHKEVLGNLTSTQGLLLRANRSIQAEGTYGVIKWNRQYKRLRRRGLKSVIFEFTSICIGFNLYKYHLKKQKRLLAA
;
A
#
# COMPACT_ATOMS: atom_id res chain seq x y z
N GLU A 1 10.92 -27.52 -41.78
CA GLU A 1 9.61 -28.15 -42.08
C GLU A 1 8.44 -27.50 -41.31
N ILE A 2 8.68 -26.75 -40.24
CA ILE A 2 7.66 -25.92 -39.56
C ILE A 2 7.23 -24.74 -40.46
N SER A 3 8.05 -24.34 -41.42
CA SER A 3 7.72 -23.29 -42.39
C SER A 3 6.68 -23.71 -43.43
N ALA A 4 6.38 -24.96 -43.53
CA ALA A 4 5.39 -25.48 -44.47
C ALA A 4 3.97 -25.63 -43.90
N CYS A 5 3.77 -25.39 -42.61
CA CYS A 5 2.44 -25.13 -42.07
C CYS A 5 1.95 -23.71 -42.39
N LEU A 6 2.08 -23.37 -43.63
CA LEU A 6 1.74 -22.11 -44.27
C LEU A 6 0.25 -22.09 -44.62
N VAL A 7 -0.55 -21.93 -43.63
CA VAL A 7 -1.77 -21.17 -43.85
C VAL A 7 -1.41 -19.72 -43.64
N GLY A 8 -0.86 -19.13 -44.71
CA GLY A 8 -0.66 -17.70 -44.87
C GLY A 8 0.36 -17.02 -43.93
N SER A 9 1.35 -16.35 -44.53
CA SER A 9 2.28 -15.43 -43.86
C SER A 9 1.59 -14.43 -42.89
N GLU A 10 0.33 -14.10 -43.15
CA GLU A 10 -0.49 -13.23 -42.32
C GLU A 10 -0.83 -13.81 -40.91
N MET A 11 -1.05 -15.13 -40.79
CA MET A 11 -1.30 -15.71 -39.46
C MET A 11 -0.06 -15.72 -38.56
N CYS A 12 1.13 -15.92 -39.13
CA CYS A 12 2.37 -15.89 -38.39
C CYS A 12 2.74 -14.48 -37.92
N ILE A 13 2.54 -13.45 -38.75
CA ILE A 13 2.82 -12.04 -38.40
C ILE A 13 1.90 -11.56 -37.26
N ARG A 14 0.71 -12.12 -37.10
CA ARG A 14 -0.24 -11.79 -36.03
C ARG A 14 -0.01 -12.53 -34.72
N ASP A 15 0.91 -13.50 -34.66
CA ASP A 15 1.19 -14.18 -33.41
C ASP A 15 1.97 -13.27 -32.43
N ARG A 16 1.53 -13.28 -31.18
CA ARG A 16 2.09 -12.49 -30.08
C ARG A 16 3.55 -12.79 -29.81
N ILE A 17 3.99 -14.00 -30.11
CA ILE A 17 5.37 -14.45 -29.88
C ILE A 17 6.38 -13.62 -30.68
N TYR A 18 6.07 -13.26 -31.92
CA TYR A 18 6.97 -12.45 -32.74
C TYR A 18 7.10 -11.02 -32.19
N THR A 19 5.98 -10.40 -31.82
CA THR A 19 6.01 -9.08 -31.17
C THR A 19 6.78 -9.14 -29.84
N PHE A 20 6.57 -10.19 -29.06
CA PHE A 20 7.28 -10.43 -27.81
C PHE A 20 8.78 -10.57 -28.03
N ASN A 21 9.19 -11.45 -28.93
CA ASN A 21 10.60 -11.72 -29.17
C ASN A 21 11.33 -10.50 -29.76
N GLU A 22 10.68 -9.75 -30.65
CA GLU A 22 11.19 -8.49 -31.18
C GLU A 22 11.59 -7.54 -30.05
N ILE A 23 10.72 -7.35 -29.05
CA ILE A 23 11.02 -6.49 -27.88
C ILE A 23 12.20 -7.06 -27.09
N MET A 24 12.18 -8.37 -26.82
CA MET A 24 13.19 -9.00 -25.98
C MET A 24 14.60 -8.98 -26.62
N GLU A 25 14.69 -8.95 -27.95
CA GLU A 25 15.97 -8.88 -28.68
C GLU A 25 16.54 -7.46 -28.75
N GLN A 26 15.73 -6.44 -28.52
CA GLN A 26 16.18 -5.05 -28.51
C GLN A 26 16.72 -4.58 -27.17
N ILE A 27 16.59 -5.41 -26.13
CA ILE A 27 17.01 -5.10 -24.75
C ILE A 27 18.18 -6.00 -24.38
N ASP A 28 19.26 -5.42 -23.87
CA ASP A 28 20.35 -6.22 -23.30
C ASP A 28 19.90 -6.84 -21.97
N LEU A 29 19.36 -8.05 -22.05
CA LEU A 29 18.86 -8.80 -20.89
C LEU A 29 19.98 -9.52 -20.14
N TYR A 30 21.14 -9.77 -20.76
CA TYR A 30 22.26 -10.46 -20.11
C TYR A 30 22.86 -9.62 -18.98
N LYS A 31 22.79 -8.29 -19.05
CA LYS A 31 23.30 -7.39 -18.01
C LYS A 31 22.73 -7.69 -16.61
N TYR A 32 21.53 -8.23 -16.53
CA TYR A 32 20.86 -8.57 -15.26
C TYR A 32 21.35 -9.87 -14.63
N PHE A 33 22.08 -10.70 -15.37
CA PHE A 33 22.41 -12.07 -14.98
C PHE A 33 23.92 -12.38 -14.99
N ALA A 34 24.77 -11.45 -15.45
CA ALA A 34 26.20 -11.67 -15.72
C ALA A 34 27.01 -12.09 -14.48
N GLU A 35 26.67 -11.58 -13.28
CA GLU A 35 27.46 -11.78 -12.06
C GLU A 35 27.04 -12.98 -11.20
N LYS A 36 25.92 -13.64 -11.50
CA LYS A 36 25.30 -14.65 -10.63
C LYS A 36 25.66 -16.10 -10.98
N GLY A 37 26.81 -16.36 -11.62
CA GLY A 37 27.27 -17.69 -12.04
C GLY A 37 28.21 -18.39 -11.06
N SER A 38 27.88 -19.63 -10.62
CA SER A 38 28.86 -20.53 -10.00
C SER A 38 29.75 -21.11 -11.08
N LYS A 39 31.09 -21.04 -10.87
CA LYS A 39 32.08 -21.60 -11.83
C LYS A 39 32.22 -23.12 -11.76
N THR A 40 31.56 -23.78 -10.80
CA THR A 40 31.65 -25.23 -10.56
C THR A 40 30.25 -25.84 -10.44
N GLY A 41 30.08 -27.07 -10.95
CA GLY A 41 28.84 -27.84 -10.88
C GLY A 41 28.10 -27.99 -12.22
N ARG A 42 26.85 -28.46 -12.19
CA ARG A 42 26.02 -28.65 -13.40
C ARG A 42 25.77 -27.30 -14.08
N PRO A 43 25.93 -27.19 -15.41
CA PRO A 43 25.63 -25.96 -16.14
C PRO A 43 24.23 -25.43 -15.80
N ARG A 44 24.14 -24.12 -15.51
CA ARG A 44 22.85 -23.47 -15.28
C ARG A 44 22.06 -23.38 -16.57
N PHE A 45 20.75 -23.37 -16.43
CA PHE A 45 19.86 -23.07 -17.54
C PHE A 45 20.07 -21.60 -17.98
N ASP A 46 19.98 -21.34 -19.27
CA ASP A 46 20.10 -19.98 -19.82
C ASP A 46 19.08 -19.04 -19.16
N SER A 47 19.60 -18.00 -18.49
CA SER A 47 18.78 -17.06 -17.71
C SER A 47 17.88 -16.21 -18.60
N VAL A 48 18.32 -15.83 -19.79
CA VAL A 48 17.53 -15.03 -20.73
C VAL A 48 16.40 -15.87 -21.32
N LYS A 49 16.65 -17.14 -21.65
CA LYS A 49 15.60 -18.05 -22.11
C LYS A 49 14.59 -18.35 -21.00
N LEU A 50 15.02 -18.51 -19.73
CA LEU A 50 14.11 -18.62 -18.58
C LEU A 50 13.27 -17.36 -18.42
N LEU A 51 13.85 -16.19 -18.52
CA LEU A 51 13.12 -14.92 -18.47
C LEU A 51 12.09 -14.84 -19.58
N LYS A 52 12.47 -15.13 -20.84
CA LYS A 52 11.55 -15.09 -22.00
C LYS A 52 10.33 -15.96 -21.78
N ILE A 53 10.48 -17.22 -21.37
CA ILE A 53 9.34 -18.12 -21.14
C ILE A 53 8.47 -17.67 -19.97
N ILE A 54 9.04 -17.11 -18.92
CA ILE A 54 8.29 -16.58 -17.78
C ILE A 54 7.44 -15.39 -18.23
N LEU A 55 8.06 -14.37 -18.84
CA LEU A 55 7.35 -13.14 -19.23
C LEU A 55 6.31 -13.42 -20.32
N PHE A 56 6.60 -14.32 -21.26
CA PHE A 56 5.63 -14.71 -22.26
C PHE A 56 4.41 -15.43 -21.64
N ALA A 57 4.65 -16.28 -20.63
CA ALA A 57 3.55 -16.90 -19.88
C ALA A 57 2.66 -15.87 -19.17
N PHE A 58 3.25 -14.81 -18.60
CA PHE A 58 2.50 -13.70 -17.99
C PHE A 58 1.77 -12.85 -19.05
N MET A 59 2.37 -12.65 -20.22
CA MET A 59 1.71 -11.96 -21.34
C MET A 59 0.45 -12.71 -21.81
N GLU A 60 0.54 -14.03 -21.95
CA GLU A 60 -0.57 -14.86 -22.45
C GLU A 60 -1.67 -15.05 -21.39
N ASN A 61 -1.29 -15.40 -20.16
CA ASN A 61 -2.24 -15.84 -19.15
C ASN A 61 -2.54 -14.78 -18.06
N GLY A 62 -1.84 -13.66 -18.06
CA GLY A 62 -1.89 -12.66 -16.97
C GLY A 62 -1.14 -13.12 -15.72
N TYR A 63 -1.46 -14.31 -15.21
CA TYR A 63 -0.70 -15.00 -14.17
C TYR A 63 -0.45 -16.45 -14.60
N ALA A 64 0.77 -16.92 -14.45
CA ALA A 64 1.13 -18.30 -14.70
C ALA A 64 1.86 -18.92 -13.50
N SER A 65 1.39 -20.07 -13.02
CA SER A 65 2.10 -20.83 -11.99
C SER A 65 3.33 -21.50 -12.58
N VAL A 66 4.37 -21.74 -11.76
CA VAL A 66 5.60 -22.42 -12.21
C VAL A 66 5.34 -23.78 -12.83
N ARG A 67 4.34 -24.52 -12.35
CA ARG A 67 3.92 -25.81 -12.95
C ARG A 67 3.23 -25.62 -14.29
N ASN A 68 2.46 -24.55 -14.45
CA ASN A 68 1.87 -24.23 -15.74
C ASN A 68 2.93 -23.80 -16.75
N ILE A 69 3.94 -23.03 -16.34
CA ILE A 69 5.08 -22.66 -17.22
C ILE A 69 5.82 -23.92 -17.67
N GLU A 70 6.13 -24.86 -16.79
CA GLU A 70 6.74 -26.15 -17.17
C GLU A 70 5.87 -26.93 -18.18
N LYS A 71 4.54 -26.95 -17.94
CA LYS A 71 3.61 -27.63 -18.87
C LYS A 71 3.62 -26.95 -20.24
N LEU A 72 3.52 -25.63 -20.29
CA LEU A 72 3.57 -24.85 -21.53
C LEU A 72 4.87 -25.10 -22.31
N CYS A 73 6.02 -25.14 -21.64
CA CYS A 73 7.30 -25.49 -22.27
C CYS A 73 7.37 -26.89 -22.89
N LYS A 74 6.49 -27.81 -22.48
CA LYS A 74 6.41 -29.16 -23.02
C LYS A 74 5.35 -29.30 -24.12
N THR A 75 4.32 -28.47 -24.16
CA THR A 75 3.12 -28.71 -24.96
C THR A 75 2.77 -27.57 -25.94
N ASP A 76 3.30 -26.37 -25.75
CA ASP A 76 3.01 -25.21 -26.60
C ASP A 76 4.22 -24.90 -27.47
N ILE A 77 4.02 -24.95 -28.77
CA ILE A 77 5.08 -24.75 -29.78
C ILE A 77 5.78 -23.41 -29.64
N ARG A 78 5.08 -22.35 -29.16
CA ARG A 78 5.64 -21.03 -28.95
C ARG A 78 6.68 -21.04 -27.85
N PHE A 79 6.43 -21.75 -26.75
CA PHE A 79 7.38 -21.92 -25.65
C PHE A 79 8.56 -22.80 -26.06
N ILE A 80 8.30 -23.84 -26.83
CA ILE A 80 9.37 -24.71 -27.40
C ILE A 80 10.28 -23.87 -28.30
N TRP A 81 9.71 -23.01 -29.13
CA TRP A 81 10.46 -22.08 -29.98
C TRP A 81 11.30 -21.10 -29.18
N LEU A 82 10.77 -20.50 -28.10
CA LEU A 82 11.53 -19.60 -27.21
C LEU A 82 12.70 -20.30 -26.51
N LEU A 83 12.59 -21.60 -26.27
CA LEU A 83 13.66 -22.39 -25.68
C LEU A 83 14.79 -22.72 -26.68
N ASP A 84 14.54 -22.61 -27.99
CA ASP A 84 15.53 -22.75 -29.07
C ASP A 84 16.37 -24.02 -28.87
N GLY A 85 15.74 -25.17 -28.93
CA GLY A 85 16.34 -26.48 -28.79
C GLY A 85 16.71 -26.93 -27.37
N LEU A 86 16.57 -26.10 -26.37
CA LEU A 86 16.77 -26.51 -24.97
C LEU A 86 15.61 -27.36 -24.47
N LYS A 87 15.93 -28.34 -23.63
CA LYS A 87 14.92 -29.14 -22.93
C LYS A 87 14.07 -28.26 -22.02
N ALA A 88 12.77 -28.53 -21.93
CA ALA A 88 11.86 -27.84 -21.04
C ALA A 88 12.39 -27.81 -19.57
N PRO A 89 12.50 -26.64 -18.92
CA PRO A 89 12.93 -26.54 -17.54
C PRO A 89 11.88 -27.14 -16.60
N SER A 90 12.34 -27.73 -15.48
CA SER A 90 11.44 -28.20 -14.45
C SER A 90 10.81 -27.01 -13.72
N TYR A 91 9.65 -27.20 -13.09
CA TYR A 91 9.02 -26.17 -12.23
C TYR A 91 9.95 -25.70 -11.11
N SER A 92 10.84 -26.59 -10.59
CA SER A 92 11.82 -26.21 -9.57
C SER A 92 12.88 -25.26 -10.15
N THR A 93 13.38 -25.52 -11.37
CA THR A 93 14.32 -24.62 -12.06
C THR A 93 13.70 -23.23 -12.26
N VAL A 94 12.46 -23.17 -12.74
CA VAL A 94 11.73 -21.91 -12.91
C VAL A 94 11.54 -21.21 -11.57
N SER A 95 11.13 -21.95 -10.52
CA SER A 95 10.91 -21.40 -9.19
C SER A 95 12.18 -20.80 -8.58
N ASN A 96 13.31 -21.52 -8.65
CA ASN A 96 14.58 -21.05 -8.11
C ASN A 96 15.07 -19.80 -8.86
N PHE A 97 14.97 -19.80 -10.19
CA PHE A 97 15.30 -18.63 -10.99
C PHE A 97 14.45 -17.41 -10.61
N MET A 98 13.14 -17.58 -10.48
CA MET A 98 12.24 -16.49 -10.08
C MET A 98 12.54 -15.95 -8.67
N ASN A 99 12.87 -16.82 -7.71
CA ASN A 99 13.00 -16.44 -6.30
C ASN A 99 14.41 -15.96 -5.92
N GLU A 100 15.44 -16.46 -6.58
CA GLU A 100 16.84 -16.22 -6.21
C GLU A 100 17.55 -15.22 -7.13
N ILE A 101 17.09 -15.13 -8.40
CA ILE A 101 17.78 -14.34 -9.42
C ILE A 101 16.90 -13.21 -9.93
N LEU A 102 15.73 -13.53 -10.44
CA LEU A 102 14.87 -12.57 -11.15
C LEU A 102 14.19 -11.57 -10.21
N ILE A 103 13.93 -11.97 -8.97
CA ILE A 103 13.23 -11.15 -7.98
C ILE A 103 13.92 -9.81 -7.70
N ASP A 104 15.24 -9.73 -7.86
CA ASP A 104 16.02 -8.51 -7.62
C ASP A 104 16.06 -7.58 -8.84
N SER A 105 15.84 -8.10 -10.04
CA SER A 105 16.02 -7.37 -11.29
C SER A 105 14.69 -7.08 -12.03
N ILE A 106 13.57 -7.57 -11.54
CA ILE A 106 12.30 -7.51 -12.28
C ILE A 106 11.80 -6.09 -12.51
N GLU A 107 12.03 -5.17 -11.58
CA GLU A 107 11.62 -3.77 -11.71
C GLU A 107 12.47 -3.04 -12.75
N ASP A 108 13.76 -3.31 -12.81
CA ASP A 108 14.65 -2.75 -13.83
C ASP A 108 14.31 -3.30 -15.23
N ILE A 109 14.00 -4.60 -15.33
CA ILE A 109 13.53 -5.22 -16.56
C ILE A 109 12.19 -4.60 -17.01
N PHE A 110 11.29 -4.33 -16.07
CA PHE A 110 10.04 -3.62 -16.35
C PHE A 110 10.29 -2.23 -16.94
N ASN A 111 11.24 -1.48 -16.38
CA ASN A 111 11.58 -0.13 -16.84
C ASN A 111 12.21 -0.16 -18.23
N ASP A 112 13.10 -1.11 -18.53
CA ASP A 112 13.72 -1.25 -19.85
C ASP A 112 12.69 -1.64 -20.93
N ILE A 113 11.81 -2.59 -20.63
CA ILE A 113 10.73 -2.97 -21.53
C ILE A 113 9.81 -1.76 -21.80
N ASN A 114 9.45 -1.02 -20.77
CA ASN A 114 8.65 0.19 -20.91
C ASN A 114 9.37 1.25 -21.74
N SER A 115 10.65 1.47 -21.52
CA SER A 115 11.45 2.44 -22.27
C SER A 115 11.41 2.15 -23.77
N TYR A 116 11.57 0.88 -24.15
CA TYR A 116 11.45 0.46 -25.55
C TYR A 116 10.04 0.68 -26.10
N ILE A 117 9.00 0.22 -25.41
CA ILE A 117 7.61 0.34 -25.82
C ILE A 117 7.22 1.83 -25.95
N PHE A 118 7.59 2.64 -24.98
CA PHE A 118 7.20 4.06 -24.92
C PHE A 118 7.87 4.87 -26.02
N GLN A 119 9.12 4.56 -26.33
CA GLN A 119 9.80 5.18 -27.48
C GLN A 119 9.12 4.80 -28.80
N LYS A 120 8.75 3.53 -29.00
CA LYS A 120 8.09 3.06 -30.22
C LYS A 120 6.67 3.60 -30.41
N ASP A 121 5.92 3.74 -29.32
CA ASP A 121 4.54 4.23 -29.34
C ASP A 121 4.42 5.73 -29.04
N SER A 122 5.54 6.45 -28.86
CA SER A 122 5.59 7.87 -28.52
C SER A 122 4.66 8.22 -27.35
N VAL A 123 4.74 7.43 -26.27
CA VAL A 123 3.86 7.54 -25.11
C VAL A 123 4.05 8.89 -24.40
N ASP A 124 2.96 9.60 -24.16
CA ASP A 124 2.98 10.87 -23.44
C ASP A 124 3.06 10.66 -21.91
N LEU A 125 4.24 10.81 -21.36
CA LEU A 125 4.51 10.68 -19.92
C LEU A 125 4.16 11.96 -19.12
N LYS A 126 3.67 13.02 -19.74
CA LYS A 126 3.22 14.25 -19.05
C LYS A 126 1.88 14.01 -18.34
N HIS A 127 1.05 13.13 -18.88
CA HIS A 127 -0.26 12.76 -18.34
C HIS A 127 -0.19 11.41 -17.66
N VAL A 128 -0.34 11.39 -16.33
CA VAL A 128 -0.35 10.14 -15.54
C VAL A 128 -1.70 9.97 -14.88
N TYR A 129 -2.40 8.92 -15.25
CA TYR A 129 -3.70 8.54 -14.66
C TYR A 129 -3.49 7.57 -13.52
N ILE A 130 -3.80 8.03 -12.31
CA ILE A 130 -3.49 7.32 -11.07
C ILE A 130 -4.75 6.67 -10.52
N ASP A 131 -4.63 5.40 -10.16
CA ASP A 131 -5.65 4.69 -9.39
C ASP A 131 -5.01 3.62 -8.50
N GLY A 132 -5.69 3.32 -7.39
CA GLY A 132 -5.26 2.33 -6.42
C GLY A 132 -6.26 1.21 -6.26
N THR A 133 -5.74 0.02 -5.96
CA THR A 133 -6.59 -1.10 -5.67
C THR A 133 -6.03 -1.99 -4.58
N LYS A 134 -6.92 -2.51 -3.73
CA LYS A 134 -6.55 -3.49 -2.71
C LYS A 134 -6.68 -4.89 -3.28
N LEU A 135 -5.58 -5.66 -3.21
CA LEU A 135 -5.54 -7.07 -3.57
C LEU A 135 -5.40 -7.92 -2.33
N GLU A 136 -6.23 -8.95 -2.24
CA GLU A 136 -6.18 -9.92 -1.14
C GLU A 136 -4.82 -10.63 -1.14
N ALA A 137 -4.19 -10.72 0.03
CA ALA A 137 -2.94 -11.44 0.22
C ALA A 137 -3.16 -12.96 0.29
N ASN A 138 -2.12 -13.72 -0.01
CA ASN A 138 -2.11 -15.16 0.23
C ASN A 138 -1.92 -15.47 1.72
N ALA A 139 -2.86 -15.05 2.53
CA ALA A 139 -2.79 -15.18 3.97
C ALA A 139 -4.11 -15.70 4.56
N ASN A 140 -4.04 -16.25 5.77
CA ASN A 140 -5.23 -16.69 6.48
C ASN A 140 -5.96 -15.46 7.04
N LYS A 141 -7.21 -15.29 6.67
CA LYS A 141 -8.05 -14.16 7.04
C LYS A 141 -8.41 -14.08 8.54
N TYR A 142 -8.26 -15.17 9.28
CA TYR A 142 -8.59 -15.21 10.71
C TYR A 142 -7.37 -15.09 11.63
N THR A 143 -6.18 -14.86 11.13
CA THR A 143 -4.93 -14.77 11.90
C THR A 143 -4.43 -13.32 12.04
N TRP A 144 -5.33 -12.41 12.39
CA TRP A 144 -5.00 -11.00 12.60
C TRP A 144 -4.25 -10.73 13.90
N VAL A 145 -3.40 -9.72 13.85
CA VAL A 145 -2.79 -9.08 15.01
C VAL A 145 -3.04 -7.58 14.91
N TRP A 146 -3.67 -7.00 15.93
CA TRP A 146 -3.96 -5.58 16.00
C TRP A 146 -2.99 -4.86 16.92
N LYS A 147 -2.30 -3.82 16.44
CA LYS A 147 -1.34 -3.02 17.20
C LYS A 147 -1.95 -2.44 18.48
N LYS A 148 -3.16 -1.88 18.39
CA LYS A 148 -3.89 -1.32 19.54
C LYS A 148 -4.15 -2.40 20.61
N ALA A 149 -4.62 -3.58 20.22
CA ALA A 149 -4.88 -4.67 21.13
C ALA A 149 -3.59 -5.14 21.84
N CYS A 150 -2.46 -5.18 21.11
CA CYS A 150 -1.16 -5.51 21.69
C CYS A 150 -0.71 -4.46 22.72
N ARG A 151 -0.91 -3.16 22.43
CA ARG A 151 -0.60 -2.07 23.37
C ARG A 151 -1.46 -2.16 24.65
N THR A 152 -2.77 -2.29 24.51
CA THR A 152 -3.69 -2.44 25.66
C THR A 152 -3.37 -3.70 26.48
N SER A 153 -3.04 -4.81 25.82
CA SER A 153 -2.64 -6.03 26.53
C SER A 153 -1.30 -5.87 27.25
N ARG A 154 -0.35 -5.14 26.70
CA ARG A 154 0.92 -4.81 27.35
C ARG A 154 0.71 -3.95 28.59
N GLU A 155 -0.14 -2.92 28.50
CA GLU A 155 -0.51 -2.08 29.64
C GLU A 155 -1.15 -2.89 30.78
N ARG A 156 -2.00 -3.87 30.46
CA ARG A 156 -2.55 -4.79 31.46
C ARG A 156 -1.47 -5.65 32.13
N VAL A 157 -0.49 -6.12 31.35
CA VAL A 157 0.65 -6.87 31.93
C VAL A 157 1.46 -5.97 32.88
N TYR A 158 1.62 -4.69 32.57
CA TYR A 158 2.27 -3.76 33.51
C TYR A 158 1.53 -3.65 34.85
N MET A 159 0.20 -3.59 34.83
CA MET A 159 -0.60 -3.57 36.06
C MET A 159 -0.44 -4.87 36.85
N TYR A 160 -0.45 -6.03 36.17
CA TYR A 160 -0.25 -7.31 36.82
C TYR A 160 1.16 -7.51 37.39
N LEU A 161 2.18 -7.01 36.69
CA LEU A 161 3.56 -7.00 37.20
C LEU A 161 3.70 -6.12 38.44
N THR A 162 3.08 -4.92 38.40
CA THR A 162 3.07 -4.03 39.58
C THR A 162 2.53 -4.76 40.81
N GLN A 163 1.36 -5.37 40.70
CA GLN A 163 0.75 -6.12 41.80
C GLN A 163 1.61 -7.31 42.21
N LEU A 164 2.12 -8.09 41.24
CA LEU A 164 2.94 -9.26 41.56
C LEU A 164 4.26 -8.91 42.26
N ILE A 165 4.92 -7.82 41.83
CA ILE A 165 6.16 -7.35 42.49
C ILE A 165 5.89 -6.82 43.89
N GLN A 166 4.76 -6.20 44.14
CA GLN A 166 4.33 -5.82 45.49
C GLN A 166 4.11 -7.05 46.37
N ASP A 167 3.35 -8.06 45.88
CA ASP A 167 3.10 -9.28 46.60
C ASP A 167 4.42 -10.03 46.94
N ILE A 168 5.36 -10.11 45.97
CA ILE A 168 6.68 -10.72 46.17
C ILE A 168 7.48 -9.96 47.23
N ASN A 169 7.49 -8.65 47.21
CA ASN A 169 8.19 -7.83 48.20
C ASN A 169 7.65 -7.99 49.62
N GLU A 170 6.33 -8.23 49.75
CA GLU A 170 5.65 -8.38 51.04
C GLU A 170 5.67 -9.84 51.59
N THR A 171 5.83 -10.82 50.70
CA THR A 171 5.81 -12.23 51.06
C THR A 171 7.21 -12.87 51.03
N ASP A 172 7.74 -13.06 49.84
CA ASP A 172 8.93 -13.88 49.60
C ASP A 172 10.24 -13.15 49.96
N LEU A 173 10.27 -11.82 49.79
CA LEU A 173 11.46 -11.02 50.01
C LEU A 173 11.45 -10.20 51.29
N PHE A 174 10.39 -10.29 52.09
CA PHE A 174 10.25 -9.51 53.34
C PHE A 174 11.41 -9.71 54.31
N PHE A 175 11.87 -10.96 54.48
CA PHE A 175 12.97 -11.29 55.37
C PHE A 175 14.37 -11.18 54.76
N HIS A 176 14.51 -10.89 53.49
CA HIS A 176 15.79 -10.84 52.78
C HIS A 176 16.42 -9.45 52.71
N ASN A 177 15.84 -8.43 53.33
CA ASN A 177 16.25 -7.03 53.26
C ASN A 177 16.44 -6.50 51.81
N PHE A 178 15.70 -7.04 50.86
CA PHE A 178 15.75 -6.70 49.46
C PHE A 178 14.34 -6.35 48.95
N LYS A 179 14.21 -5.30 48.12
CA LYS A 179 12.96 -4.95 47.47
C LYS A 179 13.15 -4.75 46.00
N LEU A 180 12.30 -5.38 45.21
CA LEU A 180 12.20 -5.14 43.77
C LEU A 180 11.47 -3.85 43.53
N GLY A 181 11.97 -3.03 42.58
CA GLY A 181 11.39 -1.73 42.26
C GLY A 181 10.06 -1.86 41.54
N VAL A 182 9.03 -1.19 42.04
CA VAL A 182 7.72 -1.07 41.39
C VAL A 182 7.74 0.07 40.40
N ARG A 183 7.23 -0.14 39.19
CA ARG A 183 7.25 0.82 38.08
C ARG A 183 5.87 0.96 37.44
N LYS A 184 5.62 2.07 36.73
CA LYS A 184 4.40 2.24 35.90
C LYS A 184 4.51 1.49 34.57
N GLU A 185 5.70 1.44 34.00
CA GLU A 185 6.02 0.73 32.76
C GLU A 185 7.25 -0.12 32.99
N TYR A 186 7.26 -1.30 32.37
CA TYR A 186 8.32 -2.30 32.54
C TYR A 186 8.99 -2.57 31.20
N THR A 187 10.31 -2.41 31.15
CA THR A 187 11.11 -2.90 30.02
C THR A 187 11.34 -4.40 30.13
N ILE A 188 11.63 -5.05 29.01
CA ILE A 188 11.92 -6.50 28.98
C ILE A 188 13.14 -6.79 29.86
N GLU A 189 14.20 -6.01 29.70
CA GLU A 189 15.46 -6.15 30.44
C GLU A 189 15.25 -6.03 31.96
N TYR A 190 14.35 -5.13 32.36
CA TYR A 190 14.04 -4.98 33.79
C TYR A 190 13.29 -6.20 34.33
N VAL A 191 12.33 -6.76 33.59
CA VAL A 191 11.59 -7.95 34.04
C VAL A 191 12.49 -9.20 34.03
N GLU A 192 13.43 -9.29 33.09
CA GLU A 192 14.48 -10.32 33.10
C GLU A 192 15.34 -10.20 34.36
N PHE A 193 15.80 -9.01 34.68
CA PHE A 193 16.53 -8.73 35.90
C PHE A 193 15.72 -9.10 37.15
N VAL A 194 14.44 -8.74 37.22
CA VAL A 194 13.54 -9.09 38.32
C VAL A 194 13.44 -10.60 38.46
N LEU A 195 13.28 -11.35 37.37
CA LEU A 195 13.19 -12.82 37.39
C LEU A 195 14.49 -13.45 37.87
N GLU A 196 15.64 -12.97 37.41
CA GLU A 196 16.96 -13.45 37.86
C GLU A 196 17.23 -13.17 39.34
N GLN A 197 16.92 -11.93 39.82
CA GLN A 197 17.10 -11.59 41.22
C GLN A 197 16.17 -12.39 42.10
N TYR A 198 14.92 -12.57 41.71
CA TYR A 198 13.96 -13.38 42.42
C TYR A 198 14.46 -14.83 42.58
N GLN A 199 14.95 -15.45 41.50
CA GLN A 199 15.51 -16.79 41.51
C GLN A 199 16.73 -16.91 42.42
N LYS A 200 17.66 -15.92 42.40
CA LYS A 200 18.86 -15.91 43.24
C LYS A 200 18.55 -15.77 44.72
N ILE A 201 17.62 -14.90 45.10
CA ILE A 201 17.33 -14.56 46.49
C ILE A 201 16.50 -15.69 47.14
N THR A 202 15.55 -16.26 46.40
CA THR A 202 14.71 -17.36 46.90
C THR A 202 15.35 -18.74 46.76
N GLU A 203 16.53 -18.82 46.14
CA GLU A 203 17.26 -20.08 45.87
C GLU A 203 16.36 -21.15 45.21
N ILE A 204 15.37 -20.71 44.41
CA ILE A 204 14.35 -21.59 43.85
C ILE A 204 14.95 -22.51 42.78
N ASP A 205 14.80 -23.81 42.97
CA ASP A 205 15.20 -24.81 41.99
C ASP A 205 14.04 -25.14 41.06
N THR A 206 14.18 -24.70 39.79
CA THR A 206 13.16 -24.95 38.76
C THR A 206 13.00 -26.45 38.41
N SER A 207 13.98 -27.29 38.73
CA SER A 207 13.88 -28.74 38.51
C SER A 207 12.93 -29.43 39.48
N SER A 208 12.70 -28.81 40.63
CA SER A 208 11.78 -29.31 41.69
C SER A 208 10.32 -28.91 41.47
N PHE A 209 10.00 -28.17 40.41
CA PHE A 209 8.66 -27.67 40.15
C PHE A 209 7.65 -28.79 39.93
N VAL A 210 6.52 -28.67 40.62
CA VAL A 210 5.43 -29.63 40.50
C VAL A 210 4.38 -29.17 39.50
N TYR A 211 3.96 -30.09 38.63
CA TYR A 211 2.95 -29.86 37.60
C TYR A 211 1.86 -30.94 37.67
N GLY A 212 0.69 -30.62 37.19
CA GLY A 212 -0.43 -31.54 37.03
C GLY A 212 -1.56 -31.36 38.06
N SER A 213 -2.66 -32.07 37.83
CA SER A 213 -3.86 -32.00 38.67
C SER A 213 -3.60 -32.65 40.04
N GLY A 214 -4.09 -32.04 41.11
CA GLY A 214 -3.96 -32.55 42.48
C GLY A 214 -2.64 -32.23 43.21
N LYS A 215 -1.64 -31.63 42.52
CA LYS A 215 -0.38 -31.18 43.15
C LYS A 215 -0.47 -29.71 43.58
N ARG A 216 -0.05 -29.41 44.82
CA ARG A 216 0.01 -28.04 45.34
C ARG A 216 1.36 -27.42 45.01
N LYS A 217 1.34 -26.32 44.27
CA LYS A 217 2.51 -25.48 44.00
C LYS A 217 2.82 -24.60 45.20
N THR A 218 4.11 -24.42 45.50
CA THR A 218 4.55 -23.43 46.49
C THR A 218 4.21 -21.99 46.03
N ILE A 219 4.29 -21.03 46.93
CA ILE A 219 4.04 -19.63 46.61
C ILE A 219 5.12 -19.12 45.68
N GLU A 220 6.37 -19.47 45.96
CA GLU A 220 7.54 -19.09 45.17
C GLU A 220 7.45 -19.62 43.73
N GLN A 221 7.03 -20.91 43.57
CA GLN A 221 6.81 -21.47 42.23
C GLN A 221 5.73 -20.68 41.46
N LYS A 222 4.63 -20.31 42.12
CA LYS A 222 3.55 -19.53 41.48
C LYS A 222 4.02 -18.15 41.06
N HIS A 223 4.81 -17.46 41.88
CA HIS A 223 5.35 -16.14 41.58
C HIS A 223 6.35 -16.21 40.44
N TYR A 224 7.27 -17.16 40.44
CA TYR A 224 8.23 -17.40 39.37
C TYR A 224 7.54 -17.66 38.03
N GLU A 225 6.57 -18.60 38.02
CA GLU A 225 5.83 -18.93 36.80
C GLU A 225 5.05 -17.73 36.26
N LYS A 226 4.45 -16.88 37.11
CA LYS A 226 3.79 -15.65 36.69
C LYS A 226 4.77 -14.62 36.12
N LEU A 227 5.94 -14.43 36.78
CA LEU A 227 6.97 -13.52 36.24
C LEU A 227 7.45 -13.99 34.88
N ALA A 228 7.72 -15.27 34.69
CA ALA A 228 8.13 -15.87 33.44
C ALA A 228 7.04 -15.71 32.34
N ASP A 229 5.77 -15.98 32.65
CA ASP A 229 4.66 -15.79 31.71
C ASP A 229 4.49 -14.32 31.32
N TYR A 230 4.60 -13.41 32.27
CA TYR A 230 4.51 -11.98 31.97
C TYR A 230 5.66 -11.47 31.11
N LEU A 231 6.88 -11.97 31.35
CA LEU A 231 8.05 -11.70 30.52
C LEU A 231 7.83 -12.18 29.08
N ASP A 232 7.37 -13.42 28.89
CA ASP A 232 7.08 -13.96 27.56
C ASP A 232 5.98 -13.18 26.84
N ARG A 233 4.94 -12.76 27.56
CA ARG A 233 3.89 -11.89 26.99
C ARG A 233 4.45 -10.53 26.56
N LEU A 234 5.32 -9.91 27.37
CA LEU A 234 5.95 -8.64 27.00
C LEU A 234 6.80 -8.77 25.76
N LYS A 235 7.68 -9.80 25.69
CA LYS A 235 8.48 -10.12 24.50
C LYS A 235 7.59 -10.27 23.25
N LYS A 236 6.52 -11.05 23.39
CA LYS A 236 5.55 -11.28 22.31
C LYS A 236 4.83 -10.02 21.86
N TYR A 237 4.40 -9.13 22.78
CA TYR A 237 3.75 -7.87 22.40
C TYR A 237 4.73 -6.89 21.81
N ALA A 238 5.96 -6.79 22.32
CA ALA A 238 7.02 -5.97 21.74
C ALA A 238 7.33 -6.37 20.30
N LEU A 239 7.52 -7.66 20.03
CA LEU A 239 7.73 -8.20 18.69
C LEU A 239 6.56 -7.88 17.75
N ARG A 240 5.32 -8.08 18.19
CA ARG A 240 4.13 -7.79 17.39
C ARG A 240 3.98 -6.31 17.05
N ILE A 241 4.27 -5.43 18.01
CA ILE A 241 4.25 -3.98 17.78
C ILE A 241 5.37 -3.59 16.79
N LYS A 242 6.57 -4.19 16.93
CA LYS A 242 7.69 -3.98 16.01
C LYS A 242 7.36 -4.39 14.58
N ILE A 243 6.71 -5.56 14.37
CA ILE A 243 6.26 -6.03 13.04
C ILE A 243 5.26 -5.06 12.42
N CYS A 244 4.32 -4.50 13.19
CA CYS A 244 3.40 -3.48 12.70
C CYS A 244 4.13 -2.21 12.22
N GLY A 245 5.25 -1.85 12.84
CA GLY A 245 5.91 -0.56 12.62
C GLY A 245 5.02 0.63 12.98
N ASP A 246 5.35 1.84 12.53
CA ASP A 246 4.58 3.04 12.89
C ASP A 246 3.35 3.27 12.01
N GLU A 247 3.40 2.87 10.77
CA GLU A 247 2.40 3.20 9.76
C GLU A 247 1.22 2.22 9.69
N ARG A 248 1.41 0.98 10.19
CA ARG A 248 0.37 -0.06 10.13
C ARG A 248 -0.34 -0.25 11.46
N ASN A 249 -1.62 -0.54 11.38
CA ASN A 249 -2.46 -0.86 12.55
C ASN A 249 -2.62 -2.36 12.81
N SER A 250 -2.25 -3.19 11.85
CA SER A 250 -2.45 -4.65 11.90
C SER A 250 -1.52 -5.38 10.94
N TYR A 251 -1.38 -6.69 11.15
CA TYR A 251 -0.78 -7.60 10.18
C TYR A 251 -1.38 -9.01 10.30
N SER A 252 -1.16 -9.87 9.30
CA SER A 252 -1.51 -11.29 9.35
C SER A 252 -0.34 -12.14 9.84
N LYS A 253 -0.58 -13.09 10.73
CA LYS A 253 0.47 -14.02 11.21
C LYS A 253 1.03 -14.92 10.11
N THR A 254 0.29 -15.14 9.04
CA THR A 254 0.68 -16.02 7.92
C THR A 254 1.36 -15.26 6.80
N ASP A 255 1.25 -13.92 6.77
CA ASP A 255 1.99 -12.99 5.93
C ASP A 255 2.17 -11.69 6.71
N ASN A 256 3.33 -11.53 7.35
CA ASN A 256 3.60 -10.40 8.24
C ASN A 256 3.61 -9.05 7.53
N ASP A 257 3.75 -9.03 6.22
CA ASP A 257 3.73 -7.82 5.41
C ASP A 257 2.33 -7.40 4.97
N ALA A 258 1.37 -8.33 4.98
CA ALA A 258 -0.01 -8.04 4.64
C ALA A 258 -0.73 -7.32 5.79
N THR A 259 -1.44 -6.25 5.46
CA THR A 259 -2.24 -5.44 6.41
C THR A 259 -3.72 -5.72 6.22
N PHE A 260 -4.49 -5.75 7.30
CA PHE A 260 -5.94 -5.89 7.20
C PHE A 260 -6.58 -4.60 6.69
N MET A 261 -7.18 -4.69 5.51
CA MET A 261 -7.80 -3.59 4.78
C MET A 261 -9.22 -3.95 4.37
N ARG A 262 -10.09 -2.95 4.30
CA ARG A 262 -11.43 -3.13 3.73
C ARG A 262 -11.31 -3.28 2.22
N ILE A 263 -11.75 -4.41 1.68
CA ILE A 263 -11.78 -4.69 0.25
C ILE A 263 -13.20 -4.49 -0.25
N LYS A 264 -13.38 -3.53 -1.16
CA LYS A 264 -14.67 -3.32 -1.85
C LYS A 264 -14.93 -4.52 -2.77
N ARG A 265 -16.17 -5.03 -2.76
CA ARG A 265 -16.58 -6.18 -3.57
C ARG A 265 -15.72 -7.43 -3.32
N ASP A 266 -15.52 -7.75 -2.04
CA ASP A 266 -14.99 -9.05 -1.65
C ASP A 266 -15.93 -10.17 -2.13
N TYR A 267 -15.48 -11.41 -2.06
CA TYR A 267 -16.28 -12.57 -2.51
C TYR A 267 -17.56 -12.82 -1.69
N MET A 268 -17.66 -12.23 -0.49
CA MET A 268 -18.85 -12.30 0.37
C MET A 268 -19.81 -11.11 0.13
N GLY A 269 -19.36 -10.08 -0.57
CA GLY A 269 -20.16 -8.89 -0.88
C GLY A 269 -20.45 -7.97 0.32
N ASN A 270 -19.73 -8.12 1.44
CA ASN A 270 -19.97 -7.39 2.68
C ASN A 270 -18.82 -6.47 3.10
N ASP A 271 -17.90 -6.18 2.20
CA ASP A 271 -16.76 -5.28 2.43
C ASP A 271 -15.89 -5.69 3.64
N GLN A 272 -15.56 -6.95 3.76
CA GLN A 272 -14.79 -7.48 4.89
C GLN A 272 -13.39 -6.88 4.99
N LEU A 273 -12.87 -6.88 6.22
CA LEU A 273 -11.45 -6.67 6.49
C LEU A 273 -10.69 -7.95 6.18
N LEU A 274 -9.88 -7.91 5.13
CA LEU A 274 -9.05 -9.03 4.69
C LEU A 274 -7.57 -8.61 4.68
N PRO A 275 -6.63 -9.56 4.89
CA PRO A 275 -5.23 -9.28 4.71
C PRO A 275 -4.98 -8.91 3.24
N ALA A 276 -4.37 -7.77 2.98
CA ALA A 276 -4.24 -7.21 1.66
C ALA A 276 -3.01 -6.33 1.51
N TYR A 277 -2.68 -6.05 0.25
CA TYR A 277 -1.74 -5.02 -0.16
C TYR A 277 -2.46 -3.97 -0.99
N ASN A 278 -2.02 -2.72 -0.87
CA ASN A 278 -2.55 -1.60 -1.64
C ASN A 278 -1.64 -1.36 -2.85
N VAL A 279 -2.15 -1.69 -4.03
CA VAL A 279 -1.42 -1.58 -5.30
C VAL A 279 -1.80 -0.27 -5.95
N GLN A 280 -0.81 0.52 -6.30
CA GLN A 280 -0.92 1.80 -6.97
C GLN A 280 -0.38 1.71 -8.39
N LEU A 281 -1.11 2.21 -9.37
CA LEU A 281 -0.66 2.27 -10.76
C LEU A 281 -0.71 3.72 -11.26
N GLY A 282 0.34 4.11 -11.99
CA GLY A 282 0.34 5.28 -12.85
C GLY A 282 0.33 4.82 -14.30
N ILE A 283 -0.66 5.27 -15.06
CA ILE A 283 -0.95 4.80 -16.41
C ILE A 283 -0.80 5.97 -17.38
N CYS A 284 -0.05 5.75 -18.46
CA CYS A 284 0.17 6.68 -19.55
C CYS A 284 -0.21 6.00 -20.85
N ASP A 285 -1.09 6.60 -21.64
CA ASP A 285 -1.54 6.07 -22.94
C ASP A 285 -1.90 4.60 -22.92
N GLU A 286 -2.66 4.18 -21.87
CA GLU A 286 -3.11 2.81 -21.62
C GLU A 286 -2.00 1.82 -21.24
N TYR A 287 -0.74 2.27 -21.03
CA TYR A 287 0.35 1.46 -20.49
C TYR A 287 0.56 1.74 -19.00
N ILE A 288 0.93 0.72 -18.25
CA ILE A 288 1.37 0.88 -16.87
C ILE A 288 2.78 1.45 -16.90
N ALA A 289 2.91 2.75 -16.57
CA ALA A 289 4.19 3.42 -16.53
C ALA A 289 4.92 3.19 -15.22
N VAL A 290 4.21 3.22 -14.10
CA VAL A 290 4.76 3.00 -12.78
C VAL A 290 3.81 2.16 -11.92
N MET A 291 4.36 1.27 -11.14
CA MET A 291 3.65 0.46 -10.15
C MET A 291 4.33 0.61 -8.79
N ASP A 292 3.52 0.81 -7.76
CA ASP A 292 3.98 0.78 -6.37
C ASP A 292 3.04 -0.06 -5.53
N MET A 293 3.57 -0.71 -4.49
CA MET A 293 2.80 -1.57 -3.60
C MET A 293 3.06 -1.20 -2.15
N LYS A 294 2.00 -0.83 -1.46
CA LYS A 294 2.06 -0.35 -0.09
C LYS A 294 1.27 -1.23 0.87
N GLN A 295 1.69 -1.15 2.12
CA GLN A 295 1.03 -1.82 3.26
C GLN A 295 0.01 -0.90 3.95
N TYR A 296 -0.26 0.30 3.39
CA TYR A 296 -1.20 1.28 3.95
C TYR A 296 -2.61 1.05 3.43
N ALA A 297 -3.59 1.24 4.29
CA ALA A 297 -4.99 1.15 3.90
C ALA A 297 -5.48 2.41 3.16
N SER A 298 -4.81 3.55 3.33
CA SER A 298 -5.16 4.84 2.74
C SER A 298 -4.40 5.09 1.43
N ASP A 299 -5.12 5.48 0.38
CA ASP A 299 -4.52 5.86 -0.91
C ASP A 299 -3.85 7.24 -0.85
N MET A 300 -4.28 8.08 0.11
CA MET A 300 -3.77 9.44 0.30
C MET A 300 -2.25 9.48 0.53
N GLU A 301 -1.72 8.51 1.29
CA GLU A 301 -0.29 8.41 1.60
C GLU A 301 0.51 7.72 0.49
N CYS A 302 -0.17 7.13 -0.48
CA CYS A 302 0.46 6.43 -1.59
C CYS A 302 0.88 7.36 -2.74
N PHE A 303 0.32 8.56 -2.83
CA PHE A 303 0.56 9.48 -3.95
C PHE A 303 2.02 9.91 -4.07
N VAL A 304 2.57 10.47 -3.00
CA VAL A 304 3.96 10.97 -2.99
C VAL A 304 4.96 9.86 -3.33
N PRO A 305 4.93 8.67 -2.67
CA PRO A 305 5.84 7.58 -3.04
C PRO A 305 5.71 7.12 -4.50
N LEU A 306 4.50 7.11 -5.06
CA LEU A 306 4.29 6.76 -6.46
C LEU A 306 4.93 7.78 -7.42
N MET A 307 4.78 9.08 -7.12
CA MET A 307 5.36 10.16 -7.93
C MET A 307 6.89 10.21 -7.81
N GLU A 308 7.44 9.97 -6.61
CA GLU A 308 8.88 9.83 -6.42
C GLU A 308 9.43 8.64 -7.22
N LYS A 309 8.73 7.49 -7.21
CA LYS A 309 9.12 6.33 -8.02
C LYS A 309 9.08 6.65 -9.52
N PHE A 310 8.06 7.38 -9.97
CA PHE A 310 7.96 7.86 -11.35
C PHE A 310 9.15 8.76 -11.72
N ASN A 311 9.46 9.74 -10.86
CA ASN A 311 10.60 10.63 -11.07
C ASN A 311 11.94 9.88 -11.11
N ASN A 312 12.13 8.91 -10.21
CA ASN A 312 13.35 8.08 -10.18
C ASN A 312 13.52 7.25 -11.45
N THR A 313 12.40 6.82 -12.07
CA THR A 313 12.41 6.03 -13.29
C THR A 313 12.63 6.88 -14.54
N TYR A 314 11.98 8.03 -14.63
CA TYR A 314 11.96 8.84 -15.87
C TYR A 314 12.77 10.14 -15.81
N GLY A 315 13.27 10.52 -14.62
CA GLY A 315 14.09 11.72 -14.42
C GLY A 315 13.30 13.03 -14.30
N PHE A 316 11.96 12.97 -14.26
CA PHE A 316 11.10 14.17 -14.12
C PHE A 316 9.76 13.79 -13.47
N TYR A 317 9.05 14.80 -12.93
CA TYR A 317 7.67 14.63 -12.45
C TYR A 317 6.66 14.88 -13.58
N PRO A 318 5.54 14.12 -13.62
CA PRO A 318 4.51 14.34 -14.65
C PRO A 318 3.84 15.70 -14.45
N ARG A 319 3.53 16.39 -15.53
CA ARG A 319 2.84 17.69 -15.45
C ARG A 319 1.40 17.54 -14.95
N TYR A 320 0.71 16.49 -15.37
CA TYR A 320 -0.72 16.26 -15.11
C TYR A 320 -0.95 14.93 -14.38
N PRO A 321 -0.73 14.87 -13.05
CA PRO A 321 -1.12 13.70 -12.27
C PRO A 321 -2.63 13.75 -12.01
N VAL A 322 -3.38 12.82 -12.57
CA VAL A 322 -4.84 12.78 -12.51
C VAL A 322 -5.29 11.64 -11.59
N ALA A 323 -5.91 11.97 -10.45
CA ALA A 323 -6.33 10.98 -9.47
C ALA A 323 -7.74 11.26 -8.91
N ASP A 324 -8.29 10.28 -8.19
CA ASP A 324 -9.60 10.41 -7.56
C ASP A 324 -9.53 11.18 -6.22
N ALA A 325 -10.68 11.24 -5.52
CA ALA A 325 -10.78 11.94 -4.24
C ALA A 325 -10.03 11.25 -3.07
N GLY A 326 -9.61 10.01 -3.24
CA GLY A 326 -8.81 9.28 -2.26
C GLY A 326 -7.40 9.85 -2.11
N TYR A 327 -6.91 10.57 -3.11
CA TYR A 327 -5.58 11.19 -3.13
C TYR A 327 -5.58 12.67 -2.77
N GLY A 328 -6.76 13.33 -2.81
CA GLY A 328 -6.88 14.77 -2.57
C GLY A 328 -6.65 15.17 -1.13
N SER A 329 -5.43 15.57 -0.80
CA SER A 329 -5.03 16.05 0.51
C SER A 329 -4.18 17.31 0.41
N TYR A 330 -4.16 18.09 1.50
CA TYR A 330 -3.29 19.27 1.59
C TYR A 330 -1.82 18.93 1.28
N ASN A 331 -1.28 17.86 1.89
CA ASN A 331 0.09 17.44 1.65
C ASN A 331 0.38 17.10 0.18
N ASN A 332 -0.55 16.42 -0.48
CA ASN A 332 -0.38 16.03 -1.89
C ASN A 332 -0.48 17.23 -2.83
N TYR A 333 -1.35 18.19 -2.52
CA TYR A 333 -1.44 19.43 -3.31
C TYR A 333 -0.19 20.29 -3.20
N LEU A 334 0.36 20.45 -1.99
CA LEU A 334 1.62 21.19 -1.81
C LEU A 334 2.81 20.45 -2.43
N PHE A 335 2.83 19.13 -2.36
CA PHE A 335 3.84 18.36 -3.07
C PHE A 335 3.78 18.60 -4.59
N CYS A 336 2.57 18.63 -5.18
CA CYS A 336 2.42 18.96 -6.59
C CYS A 336 2.97 20.36 -6.89
N GLU A 337 2.66 21.34 -6.08
CA GLU A 337 3.13 22.72 -6.23
C GLU A 337 4.65 22.81 -6.19
N GLN A 338 5.28 22.21 -5.18
CA GLN A 338 6.74 22.18 -5.02
C GLN A 338 7.47 21.48 -6.18
N LYS A 339 6.82 20.52 -6.82
CA LYS A 339 7.41 19.75 -7.94
C LYS A 339 6.95 20.24 -9.33
N GLY A 340 6.23 21.34 -9.40
CA GLY A 340 5.77 21.94 -10.67
C GLY A 340 4.69 21.11 -11.37
N MET A 341 3.95 20.28 -10.64
CA MET A 341 2.82 19.49 -11.15
C MET A 341 1.51 20.26 -10.99
N GLU A 342 0.62 20.17 -11.97
CA GLU A 342 -0.71 20.74 -11.89
C GLU A 342 -1.65 19.86 -11.03
N LYS A 343 -2.59 20.47 -10.32
CA LYS A 343 -3.44 19.79 -9.33
C LYS A 343 -4.73 19.27 -9.98
N TYR A 344 -4.74 17.99 -10.42
CA TYR A 344 -5.91 17.31 -11.01
C TYR A 344 -6.44 16.17 -10.15
N MET A 345 -6.28 16.26 -8.83
CA MET A 345 -6.84 15.31 -7.86
C MET A 345 -8.11 15.90 -7.26
N LYS A 346 -9.21 15.12 -7.25
CA LYS A 346 -10.46 15.57 -6.61
C LYS A 346 -10.28 15.64 -5.09
N PHE A 347 -10.95 16.60 -4.43
CA PHE A 347 -11.10 16.62 -2.98
C PHE A 347 -12.42 15.98 -2.54
N THR A 348 -12.55 15.61 -1.28
CA THR A 348 -13.68 14.82 -0.74
C THR A 348 -15.05 15.40 -1.08
N MET A 349 -15.22 16.74 -1.07
CA MET A 349 -16.49 17.40 -1.34
C MET A 349 -16.68 17.84 -2.79
N PHE A 350 -15.76 17.50 -3.69
CA PHE A 350 -15.79 17.90 -5.10
C PHE A 350 -17.14 17.63 -5.78
N LYS A 351 -17.72 16.45 -5.57
CA LYS A 351 -19.03 16.11 -6.16
C LYS A 351 -20.12 17.06 -5.68
N LYS A 352 -20.19 17.38 -4.39
CA LYS A 352 -21.17 18.32 -3.83
C LYS A 352 -20.97 19.73 -4.32
N GLU A 353 -19.71 20.19 -4.44
CA GLU A 353 -19.39 21.52 -4.98
C GLU A 353 -19.82 21.66 -6.44
N THR A 354 -19.77 20.59 -7.24
CA THR A 354 -20.13 20.64 -8.67
C THR A 354 -21.59 20.40 -8.95
N THR A 355 -22.28 19.52 -8.20
CA THR A 355 -23.62 19.05 -8.54
C THR A 355 -24.73 19.52 -7.59
N ASP A 356 -24.40 19.93 -6.36
CA ASP A 356 -25.38 20.32 -5.34
C ASP A 356 -25.38 21.84 -5.13
N LYS A 357 -26.33 22.53 -5.81
CA LYS A 357 -26.50 23.98 -5.70
C LYS A 357 -26.81 24.41 -4.26
N LYS A 358 -27.67 23.68 -3.54
CA LYS A 358 -28.04 23.98 -2.15
C LYS A 358 -26.84 23.90 -1.22
N TYR A 359 -25.95 22.93 -1.43
CA TYR A 359 -24.72 22.81 -0.67
C TYR A 359 -23.76 23.97 -0.99
N ARG A 360 -23.52 24.26 -2.25
CA ARG A 360 -22.59 25.32 -2.70
C ARG A 360 -23.00 26.70 -2.22
N GLU A 361 -24.28 27.03 -2.35
CA GLU A 361 -24.84 28.36 -2.02
C GLU A 361 -25.33 28.45 -0.58
N ASN A 362 -25.12 27.45 0.26
CA ASN A 362 -25.54 27.47 1.65
C ASN A 362 -24.83 28.59 2.41
N GLU A 363 -25.57 29.62 2.83
CA GLU A 363 -25.09 30.80 3.54
C GLU A 363 -24.48 30.47 4.92
N PHE A 364 -24.82 29.30 5.51
CA PHE A 364 -24.26 28.88 6.79
C PHE A 364 -22.93 28.15 6.69
N ARG A 365 -22.38 27.97 5.51
CA ARG A 365 -21.01 27.44 5.34
C ARG A 365 -19.97 28.54 5.59
N ALA A 366 -18.98 28.24 6.41
CA ALA A 366 -17.92 29.20 6.76
C ALA A 366 -17.23 29.83 5.53
N VAL A 367 -17.04 29.02 4.46
CA VAL A 367 -16.42 29.50 3.21
C VAL A 367 -17.26 30.54 2.46
N ASN A 368 -18.57 30.62 2.74
CA ASN A 368 -19.49 31.56 2.14
C ASN A 368 -19.75 32.80 3.00
N PHE A 369 -19.15 32.89 4.18
CA PHE A 369 -19.30 34.04 5.05
C PHE A 369 -18.68 35.29 4.41
N LYS A 370 -19.39 36.42 4.51
CA LYS A 370 -18.88 37.72 4.08
C LYS A 370 -17.79 38.20 5.04
N ARG A 371 -16.93 39.09 4.56
CA ARG A 371 -16.00 39.82 5.39
C ARG A 371 -16.41 41.30 5.45
N ASP A 372 -16.22 41.94 6.59
CA ASP A 372 -16.38 43.38 6.73
C ASP A 372 -15.16 44.11 6.13
N ALA A 373 -15.17 45.44 6.22
CA ALA A 373 -14.07 46.30 5.75
C ALA A 373 -12.74 46.02 6.48
N ASP A 374 -12.81 45.54 7.72
CA ASP A 374 -11.65 45.20 8.55
C ASP A 374 -11.19 43.76 8.35
N GLY A 375 -11.84 42.99 7.46
CA GLY A 375 -11.50 41.58 7.15
C GLY A 375 -12.13 40.55 8.11
N ASN A 376 -12.96 40.95 9.06
CA ASN A 376 -13.60 40.01 10.00
C ASN A 376 -14.71 39.22 9.33
N LEU A 377 -14.84 37.94 9.66
CA LEU A 377 -15.90 37.08 9.16
C LEU A 377 -17.25 37.49 9.80
N ILE A 378 -18.26 37.66 8.95
CA ILE A 378 -19.61 38.04 9.34
C ILE A 378 -20.57 36.87 9.07
N CYS A 379 -21.32 36.46 10.11
CA CYS A 379 -22.35 35.43 9.97
C CYS A 379 -23.57 35.92 9.17
N PRO A 380 -24.46 35.05 8.67
CA PRO A 380 -25.68 35.46 7.98
C PRO A 380 -26.62 36.38 8.79
N ASN A 381 -26.48 36.38 10.11
CA ASN A 381 -27.23 37.28 11.01
C ASN A 381 -26.50 38.60 11.32
N GLY A 382 -25.43 38.95 10.58
CA GLY A 382 -24.69 40.21 10.71
C GLY A 382 -23.71 40.27 11.89
N ARG A 383 -23.52 39.19 12.63
CA ARG A 383 -22.62 39.18 13.83
C ARG A 383 -21.21 38.77 13.42
N LYS A 384 -20.19 39.34 14.12
CA LYS A 384 -18.78 39.07 13.84
C LYS A 384 -18.30 37.76 14.44
N PHE A 385 -17.35 37.13 13.78
CA PHE A 385 -16.57 36.02 14.32
C PHE A 385 -15.25 36.55 14.84
N GLN A 386 -14.97 36.30 16.10
CA GLN A 386 -13.70 36.65 16.75
C GLN A 386 -12.70 35.51 16.57
N TYR A 387 -11.47 35.84 16.20
CA TYR A 387 -10.37 34.88 16.17
C TYR A 387 -10.06 34.42 17.61
N LEU A 388 -9.81 33.12 17.76
CA LEU A 388 -9.46 32.53 19.04
C LEU A 388 -7.99 32.11 19.10
N TYR A 389 -7.60 31.19 18.19
CA TYR A 389 -6.25 30.63 18.14
C TYR A 389 -6.03 29.84 16.88
N ASP A 390 -4.75 29.56 16.60
CA ASP A 390 -4.31 28.60 15.59
C ASP A 390 -4.02 27.25 16.20
N ARG A 391 -4.31 26.19 15.48
CA ARG A 391 -4.00 24.83 15.88
C ARG A 391 -3.32 24.07 14.75
N ALA A 392 -2.15 23.51 15.06
CA ALA A 392 -1.43 22.64 14.12
C ALA A 392 -2.23 21.36 13.84
N VAL A 393 -2.31 20.97 12.57
CA VAL A 393 -2.98 19.75 12.13
C VAL A 393 -2.02 18.57 12.25
N ARG A 394 -2.42 17.53 12.97
CA ARG A 394 -1.61 16.32 13.14
C ARG A 394 -1.41 15.61 11.80
N GLY A 395 -0.22 14.99 11.61
CA GLY A 395 0.12 14.25 10.40
C GLY A 395 0.39 15.11 9.17
N ASN A 396 0.49 16.41 9.35
CA ASN A 396 0.83 17.37 8.32
C ASN A 396 2.35 17.51 8.20
N LYS A 397 2.86 17.46 6.96
CA LYS A 397 4.29 17.55 6.64
C LYS A 397 4.75 18.97 6.27
N TYR A 398 3.81 19.91 6.09
CA TYR A 398 4.06 21.25 5.53
C TYR A 398 3.62 22.38 6.47
N GLY A 399 3.54 22.13 7.77
CA GLY A 399 3.23 23.16 8.76
C GLY A 399 1.77 23.68 8.76
N ARG A 400 0.81 22.91 8.20
CA ARG A 400 -0.59 23.30 8.14
C ARG A 400 -1.17 23.63 9.52
N THR A 401 -1.78 24.79 9.64
CA THR A 401 -2.58 25.22 10.79
C THR A 401 -4.06 25.35 10.41
N GLU A 402 -4.93 25.30 11.38
CA GLU A 402 -6.34 25.66 11.26
C GLU A 402 -6.61 26.81 12.24
N GLU A 403 -7.17 27.88 11.71
CA GLU A 403 -7.63 29.04 12.47
C GLU A 403 -9.01 28.75 13.06
N PHE A 404 -9.16 29.00 14.34
CA PHE A 404 -10.44 28.84 15.04
C PHE A 404 -11.04 30.20 15.32
N TYR A 405 -12.32 30.35 14.98
CA TYR A 405 -13.09 31.55 15.19
C TYR A 405 -14.38 31.21 15.94
N GLN A 406 -14.86 32.13 16.81
CA GLN A 406 -16.13 32.00 17.51
C GLN A 406 -17.00 33.20 17.22
N CYS A 407 -18.28 33.00 16.97
CA CYS A 407 -19.26 34.07 16.88
C CYS A 407 -19.37 34.78 18.20
N GLU A 408 -19.39 36.10 18.19
CA GLU A 408 -19.45 36.94 19.38
C GLU A 408 -20.67 36.63 20.26
N ASP A 409 -21.83 36.44 19.65
CA ASP A 409 -23.04 36.04 20.34
C ASP A 409 -24.00 35.26 19.42
N CYS A 410 -24.54 34.15 19.90
CA CYS A 410 -25.56 33.36 19.24
C CYS A 410 -26.84 33.21 20.06
N SER A 411 -27.00 34.02 21.13
CA SER A 411 -28.24 34.05 21.89
C SER A 411 -29.35 34.68 21.05
N ASN A 412 -30.57 34.18 21.18
CA ASN A 412 -31.76 34.67 20.46
C ASN A 412 -31.56 34.84 18.93
N CYS A 413 -30.72 33.98 18.32
CA CYS A 413 -30.47 34.03 16.89
C CYS A 413 -31.58 33.32 16.14
N ALA A 414 -32.25 34.00 15.22
CA ALA A 414 -33.32 33.42 14.37
C ALA A 414 -32.85 32.26 13.50
N TYR A 415 -31.56 32.15 13.26
CA TYR A 415 -30.97 31.10 12.43
C TYR A 415 -30.28 30.00 13.25
N ALA A 416 -30.44 29.98 14.60
CA ALA A 416 -29.71 29.05 15.46
C ALA A 416 -29.84 27.60 15.03
N ASP A 417 -31.06 27.13 14.74
CA ASP A 417 -31.37 25.74 14.38
C ASP A 417 -30.72 25.31 13.04
N LYS A 418 -30.58 26.24 12.10
CA LYS A 418 -29.94 25.98 10.79
C LYS A 418 -28.43 26.15 10.84
N CYS A 419 -27.92 26.97 11.78
CA CYS A 419 -26.55 27.43 11.82
C CYS A 419 -25.67 26.62 12.76
N LYS A 420 -26.15 26.21 13.93
CA LYS A 420 -25.37 25.50 14.97
C LYS A 420 -26.10 24.25 15.48
N LYS A 421 -25.32 23.29 15.97
CA LYS A 421 -25.85 22.07 16.58
C LYS A 421 -25.77 22.06 18.11
N GLY A 422 -24.94 22.92 18.70
CA GLY A 422 -24.71 23.01 20.13
C GLY A 422 -25.41 24.22 20.76
N THR A 423 -25.41 24.28 22.09
CA THR A 423 -26.04 25.36 22.89
C THR A 423 -25.19 26.63 22.92
N GLY A 424 -23.88 26.55 22.86
CA GLY A 424 -22.96 27.69 22.91
C GLY A 424 -22.88 28.49 21.61
N ASN A 425 -22.02 29.53 21.62
CA ASN A 425 -21.73 30.30 20.42
C ASN A 425 -21.07 29.42 19.34
N ARG A 426 -21.42 29.69 18.08
CA ARG A 426 -20.90 28.88 16.96
C ARG A 426 -19.40 29.08 16.82
N THR A 427 -18.65 27.97 16.83
CA THR A 427 -17.24 27.93 16.48
C THR A 427 -17.06 27.39 15.05
N ILE A 428 -16.20 28.02 14.28
CA ILE A 428 -15.79 27.56 12.95
C ILE A 428 -14.28 27.41 12.92
N ARG A 429 -13.81 26.56 12.02
CA ARG A 429 -12.40 26.40 11.71
C ARG A 429 -12.18 26.66 10.23
N MET A 430 -11.13 27.39 9.91
CA MET A 430 -10.78 27.75 8.55
C MET A 430 -9.30 27.49 8.29
N ASN A 431 -8.99 27.28 7.03
CA ASN A 431 -7.64 27.36 6.50
C ASN A 431 -7.77 27.99 5.12
N GLU A 432 -7.30 29.22 4.98
CA GLU A 432 -7.46 30.02 3.76
C GLU A 432 -6.67 29.41 2.60
N GLU A 433 -5.45 28.96 2.87
CA GLU A 433 -4.59 28.33 1.86
C GLU A 433 -5.26 27.08 1.25
N LEU A 434 -5.80 26.18 2.10
CA LEU A 434 -6.53 24.99 1.60
C LEU A 434 -7.80 25.40 0.85
N THR A 435 -8.48 26.45 1.27
CA THR A 435 -9.66 26.97 0.58
C THR A 435 -9.28 27.50 -0.80
N HIS A 436 -8.15 28.21 -0.91
CA HIS A 436 -7.60 28.67 -2.19
C HIS A 436 -7.22 27.48 -3.11
N ILE A 437 -6.49 26.51 -2.57
CA ILE A 437 -6.14 25.27 -3.30
C ILE A 437 -7.40 24.54 -3.81
N HIS A 438 -8.44 24.42 -2.99
CA HIS A 438 -9.69 23.78 -3.43
C HIS A 438 -10.40 24.56 -4.55
N LYS A 439 -10.34 25.91 -4.57
CA LYS A 439 -10.86 26.72 -5.66
C LYS A 439 -10.06 26.52 -6.95
N GLU A 440 -8.73 26.51 -6.86
CA GLU A 440 -7.85 26.20 -7.99
C GLU A 440 -8.15 24.82 -8.57
N VAL A 441 -8.17 23.78 -7.71
CA VAL A 441 -8.48 22.39 -8.11
C VAL A 441 -9.87 22.30 -8.75
N LEU A 442 -10.86 22.99 -8.20
CA LEU A 442 -12.20 23.04 -8.77
C LEU A 442 -12.17 23.66 -10.17
N GLY A 443 -11.48 24.78 -10.35
CA GLY A 443 -11.28 25.42 -11.66
C GLY A 443 -10.60 24.49 -12.66
N ASN A 444 -9.47 23.88 -12.26
CA ASN A 444 -8.73 22.92 -13.10
C ASN A 444 -9.64 21.76 -13.54
N LEU A 445 -10.32 21.10 -12.60
CA LEU A 445 -11.14 19.92 -12.89
C LEU A 445 -12.44 20.22 -13.64
N THR A 446 -12.95 21.45 -13.61
CA THR A 446 -14.17 21.86 -14.35
C THR A 446 -13.86 22.51 -15.70
N SER A 447 -12.60 22.83 -16.00
CA SER A 447 -12.15 23.27 -17.31
C SER A 447 -12.37 22.20 -18.38
N THR A 448 -12.37 22.59 -19.65
CA THR A 448 -12.47 21.66 -20.79
C THR A 448 -11.38 20.58 -20.70
N GLN A 449 -10.15 20.97 -20.42
CA GLN A 449 -9.03 20.05 -20.21
C GLN A 449 -9.28 19.11 -19.03
N GLY A 450 -9.74 19.65 -17.89
CA GLY A 450 -10.03 18.84 -16.70
C GLY A 450 -11.15 17.83 -16.91
N LEU A 451 -12.15 18.15 -17.69
CA LEU A 451 -13.21 17.21 -18.08
C LEU A 451 -12.65 16.04 -18.90
N LEU A 452 -11.80 16.32 -19.88
CA LEU A 452 -11.13 15.29 -20.69
C LEU A 452 -10.20 14.42 -19.86
N LEU A 453 -9.37 15.02 -19.00
CA LEU A 453 -8.46 14.28 -18.13
C LEU A 453 -9.20 13.34 -17.17
N ARG A 454 -10.33 13.80 -16.60
CA ARG A 454 -11.17 12.96 -15.74
C ARG A 454 -11.81 11.79 -16.48
N ALA A 455 -12.28 12.01 -17.70
CA ALA A 455 -12.83 10.96 -18.55
C ALA A 455 -11.75 9.93 -18.91
N ASN A 456 -10.57 10.40 -19.33
CA ASN A 456 -9.43 9.55 -19.66
C ASN A 456 -8.95 8.73 -18.45
N ARG A 457 -8.95 9.29 -17.21
CA ARG A 457 -8.64 8.52 -16.01
C ARG A 457 -9.56 7.32 -15.86
N SER A 458 -10.86 7.51 -16.02
CA SER A 458 -11.82 6.42 -15.91
C SER A 458 -11.56 5.34 -16.97
N ILE A 459 -11.31 5.76 -18.21
CA ILE A 459 -11.05 4.82 -19.31
C ILE A 459 -9.73 4.05 -19.10
N GLN A 460 -8.66 4.75 -18.78
CA GLN A 460 -7.32 4.15 -18.73
C GLN A 460 -7.08 3.40 -17.40
N ALA A 461 -7.32 4.02 -16.26
CA ALA A 461 -7.00 3.43 -14.97
C ALA A 461 -8.01 2.35 -14.56
N GLU A 462 -9.31 2.64 -14.63
CA GLU A 462 -10.34 1.65 -14.31
C GLU A 462 -10.35 0.52 -15.35
N GLY A 463 -10.10 0.83 -16.62
CA GLY A 463 -9.99 -0.16 -17.69
C GLY A 463 -8.81 -1.12 -17.47
N THR A 464 -7.65 -0.64 -17.06
CA THR A 464 -6.47 -1.47 -16.75
C THR A 464 -6.77 -2.44 -15.61
N TYR A 465 -7.33 -1.95 -14.50
CA TYR A 465 -7.74 -2.85 -13.41
C TYR A 465 -8.87 -3.79 -13.81
N GLY A 466 -9.76 -3.37 -14.69
CA GLY A 466 -10.80 -4.20 -15.29
C GLY A 466 -10.21 -5.41 -15.99
N VAL A 467 -9.21 -5.20 -16.86
CA VAL A 467 -8.51 -6.29 -17.56
C VAL A 467 -7.80 -7.21 -16.56
N ILE A 468 -7.04 -6.67 -15.60
CA ILE A 468 -6.28 -7.48 -14.64
C ILE A 468 -7.22 -8.31 -13.75
N LYS A 469 -8.23 -7.67 -13.13
CA LYS A 469 -9.07 -8.32 -12.12
C LYS A 469 -10.20 -9.18 -12.69
N TRP A 470 -10.79 -8.75 -13.80
CA TRP A 470 -11.99 -9.40 -14.34
C TRP A 470 -11.68 -10.25 -15.55
N ASN A 471 -11.02 -9.74 -16.57
CA ASN A 471 -10.74 -10.51 -17.77
C ASN A 471 -9.69 -11.60 -17.50
N ARG A 472 -8.67 -11.28 -16.72
CA ARG A 472 -7.59 -12.23 -16.32
C ARG A 472 -7.82 -12.85 -14.93
N GLN A 473 -8.93 -12.54 -14.26
CA GLN A 473 -9.37 -13.08 -12.97
C GLN A 473 -8.33 -13.01 -11.85
N TYR A 474 -7.42 -12.01 -11.91
CA TYR A 474 -6.39 -11.85 -10.92
C TYR A 474 -6.88 -10.96 -9.76
N LYS A 475 -7.53 -11.57 -8.75
CA LYS A 475 -8.15 -10.89 -7.59
C LYS A 475 -7.38 -11.10 -6.29
N ARG A 476 -6.47 -12.06 -6.25
CA ARG A 476 -5.71 -12.46 -5.07
C ARG A 476 -4.26 -12.75 -5.43
N LEU A 477 -3.34 -12.24 -4.61
CA LEU A 477 -1.91 -12.54 -4.69
C LEU A 477 -1.65 -14.03 -4.40
N ARG A 478 -0.63 -14.59 -5.01
CA ARG A 478 -0.27 -16.02 -4.85
C ARG A 478 0.98 -16.18 -3.99
N ARG A 479 1.85 -15.18 -3.96
CA ARG A 479 3.06 -15.14 -3.16
C ARG A 479 2.80 -14.46 -1.80
N ARG A 480 3.79 -14.57 -0.88
CA ARG A 480 3.78 -13.95 0.46
C ARG A 480 5.01 -13.09 0.64
N GLY A 481 4.89 -12.07 1.48
CA GLY A 481 5.95 -11.11 1.76
C GLY A 481 6.08 -10.03 0.68
N LEU A 482 6.31 -8.78 1.09
CA LEU A 482 6.26 -7.60 0.24
C LEU A 482 7.12 -7.73 -1.02
N LYS A 483 8.38 -8.15 -0.89
CA LYS A 483 9.30 -8.32 -2.02
C LYS A 483 8.76 -9.31 -3.06
N SER A 484 8.24 -10.45 -2.60
CA SER A 484 7.70 -11.49 -3.50
C SER A 484 6.40 -11.08 -4.19
N VAL A 485 5.54 -10.32 -3.51
CA VAL A 485 4.30 -9.84 -4.13
C VAL A 485 4.54 -8.67 -5.09
N ILE A 486 5.55 -7.83 -4.83
CA ILE A 486 6.02 -6.82 -5.80
C ILE A 486 6.50 -7.53 -7.07
N PHE A 487 7.37 -8.53 -6.94
CA PHE A 487 7.85 -9.34 -8.07
C PHE A 487 6.68 -9.92 -8.89
N GLU A 488 5.71 -10.55 -8.21
CA GLU A 488 4.56 -11.18 -8.85
C GLU A 488 3.73 -10.15 -9.63
N PHE A 489 3.45 -9.00 -9.02
CA PHE A 489 2.61 -8.00 -9.64
C PHE A 489 3.34 -7.22 -10.74
N THR A 490 4.65 -6.97 -10.60
CA THR A 490 5.48 -6.38 -11.66
C THR A 490 5.50 -7.28 -12.90
N SER A 491 5.61 -8.60 -12.70
CA SER A 491 5.53 -9.57 -13.82
C SER A 491 4.18 -9.50 -14.56
N ILE A 492 3.08 -9.27 -13.82
CA ILE A 492 1.75 -9.06 -14.41
C ILE A 492 1.70 -7.74 -15.20
N CYS A 493 2.31 -6.65 -14.67
CA CYS A 493 2.39 -5.37 -15.36
C CYS A 493 3.18 -5.47 -16.66
N ILE A 494 4.31 -6.19 -16.65
CA ILE A 494 5.09 -6.48 -17.88
C ILE A 494 4.23 -7.22 -18.89
N GLY A 495 3.61 -8.33 -18.47
CA GLY A 495 2.74 -9.11 -19.35
C GLY A 495 1.56 -8.30 -19.90
N PHE A 496 0.99 -7.37 -19.10
CA PHE A 496 -0.05 -6.46 -19.54
C PHE A 496 0.46 -5.50 -20.61
N ASN A 497 1.60 -4.84 -20.40
CA ASN A 497 2.16 -3.86 -21.32
C ASN A 497 2.59 -4.51 -22.66
N LEU A 498 3.22 -5.68 -22.61
CA LEU A 498 3.58 -6.45 -23.79
C LEU A 498 2.35 -6.82 -24.62
N TYR A 499 1.31 -7.32 -23.95
CA TYR A 499 0.03 -7.65 -24.62
C TYR A 499 -0.64 -6.40 -25.21
N LYS A 500 -0.64 -5.27 -24.48
CA LYS A 500 -1.21 -4.02 -24.97
C LYS A 500 -0.46 -3.48 -26.19
N TYR A 501 0.87 -3.52 -26.17
CA TYR A 501 1.71 -3.13 -27.30
C TYR A 501 1.40 -3.97 -28.53
N HIS A 502 1.31 -5.29 -28.37
CA HIS A 502 0.92 -6.18 -29.46
C HIS A 502 -0.43 -5.79 -30.08
N LEU A 503 -1.45 -5.56 -29.26
CA LEU A 503 -2.77 -5.14 -29.74
C LEU A 503 -2.73 -3.81 -30.52
N LYS A 504 -1.98 -2.82 -30.02
CA LYS A 504 -1.82 -1.55 -30.72
C LYS A 504 -1.05 -1.71 -32.03
N LYS A 505 0.02 -2.52 -32.03
CA LYS A 505 0.78 -2.87 -33.25
C LYS A 505 -0.11 -3.51 -34.30
N GLN A 506 -0.95 -4.50 -33.91
CA GLN A 506 -1.89 -5.13 -34.82
C GLN A 506 -2.93 -4.14 -35.41
N LYS A 507 -3.47 -3.25 -34.58
CA LYS A 507 -4.39 -2.21 -35.06
C LYS A 507 -3.75 -1.28 -36.11
N ARG A 508 -2.49 -0.91 -35.92
CA ARG A 508 -1.74 -0.09 -36.90
C ARG A 508 -1.54 -0.85 -38.21
N LEU A 509 -1.17 -2.12 -38.16
CA LEU A 509 -1.00 -2.97 -39.36
C LEU A 509 -2.31 -3.20 -40.11
N LEU A 510 -3.46 -3.18 -39.44
CA LEU A 510 -4.77 -3.31 -40.08
C LEU A 510 -5.28 -1.98 -40.65
N ALA A 511 -4.75 -0.85 -40.16
CA ALA A 511 -5.14 0.48 -40.61
C ALA A 511 -4.25 1.03 -41.73
N ALA A 512 -3.07 0.45 -41.95
CA ALA A 512 -2.14 0.70 -43.06
C ALA A 512 -2.44 -0.15 -44.27
#